data_622d7251965e325f32cd9526d84598d1
#
_entry.id   622d7251965e325f32cd9526d84598d1
#
_cell.length_a   1.000
_cell.length_b   1.000
_cell.length_c   1.000
_cell.angle_alpha   90.00
_cell.angle_beta   90.00
_cell.angle_gamma   90.00
#
_symmetry.space_group_name_H-M   'P 1'
#
loop_
_entity.id
_entity.type
_entity.pdbx_description
1 polymer ?
#
loop_
_entity_poly.entity_id
_entity_poly.type
_entity_poly.pdbx_seq_one_letter_code
_entity_poly.pdbx_strand_id
1 'polypeptide(L)'
;RRNVTSAYENVMRSVRRKQQTIRFSWRKVAVAAVVLVAVNIGIWGLVGDRVSAGAYITLNSNAEKKVEYTLPDGTSVFLNRNSSLRFPVKYAKDSRCVKLDGEAYFEVAHDPDKPFVVMTDNDLQIRVLGTKFNVEAYAADSIAQVFLLEGRVSVDIGDNSSGVRNYLMTPSEELRYNVSSGQIALREDPFVSGIEWMDNTFVFRDTPFPEVIRRL
;
A
#
# COMPACT_ATOMS: atom_id res chain seq x y z
N ARG A 1 86.75 35.25 22.98
CA ARG A 1 85.32 35.45 23.36
C ARG A 1 84.53 35.16 22.12
N ARG A 2 83.82 33.98 22.09
CA ARG A 2 82.93 33.59 21.03
C ARG A 2 81.70 34.50 21.08
N ASN A 3 81.36 35.03 19.88
CA ASN A 3 80.24 35.96 19.71
C ASN A 3 78.90 35.19 19.83
N VAL A 4 78.35 35.13 21.04
CA VAL A 4 77.10 34.48 21.39
C VAL A 4 75.90 35.19 20.77
N THR A 5 76.08 36.49 20.46
CA THR A 5 75.03 37.34 19.87
C THR A 5 74.64 36.93 18.44
N SER A 6 75.61 36.49 17.59
CA SER A 6 75.33 36.09 16.25
C SER A 6 74.58 34.72 16.14
N ALA A 7 74.82 33.87 17.10
CA ALA A 7 74.12 32.57 17.19
C ALA A 7 72.65 32.77 17.60
N TYR A 8 72.37 33.67 18.50
CA TYR A 8 71.03 34.00 18.98
C TYR A 8 70.18 34.66 17.86
N GLU A 9 70.75 35.57 17.10
CA GLU A 9 70.04 36.20 15.96
C GLU A 9 69.69 35.21 14.82
N ASN A 10 70.54 34.24 14.57
CA ASN A 10 70.28 33.22 13.57
C ASN A 10 69.17 32.25 13.96
N VAL A 11 69.09 31.90 15.28
CA VAL A 11 68.02 31.09 15.81
C VAL A 11 66.69 31.86 15.79
N MET A 12 66.71 33.14 16.16
CA MET A 12 65.50 33.98 16.15
C MET A 12 64.97 34.23 14.67
N ARG A 13 65.80 34.31 13.69
CA ARG A 13 65.43 34.42 12.29
C ARG A 13 64.82 33.14 11.75
N SER A 14 65.28 31.98 12.21
CA SER A 14 64.69 30.68 11.83
C SER A 14 63.31 30.42 12.40
N VAL A 15 63.09 30.89 13.65
CA VAL A 15 61.78 30.79 14.34
C VAL A 15 60.75 31.73 13.69
N ARG A 16 61.16 32.94 13.30
CA ARG A 16 60.24 33.89 12.65
C ARG A 16 59.78 33.47 11.24
N ARG A 17 60.52 32.59 10.55
CA ARG A 17 60.18 32.11 9.18
C ARG A 17 59.11 31.01 9.15
N LYS A 18 58.68 30.45 10.26
CA LYS A 18 57.75 29.32 10.33
C LYS A 18 56.30 29.67 10.73
N GLN A 19 55.98 30.96 10.87
CA GLN A 19 54.58 31.36 10.98
C GLN A 19 54.01 31.67 9.59
N GLN A 20 53.90 30.64 8.76
CA GLN A 20 52.93 30.69 7.67
C GLN A 20 51.53 30.70 8.29
N THR A 21 50.93 31.88 8.43
CA THR A 21 49.51 32.03 8.74
C THR A 21 48.75 31.45 7.56
N ILE A 22 48.28 30.22 7.72
CA ILE A 22 47.29 29.65 6.82
C ILE A 22 46.08 30.57 6.88
N ARG A 23 45.96 31.49 5.92
CA ARG A 23 44.75 32.30 5.77
C ARG A 23 43.61 31.35 5.41
N PHE A 24 43.00 30.76 6.42
CA PHE A 24 41.87 29.90 6.33
C PHE A 24 40.70 30.75 5.80
N SER A 25 40.33 30.53 4.54
CA SER A 25 39.25 31.26 3.90
C SER A 25 37.91 30.70 4.38
N TRP A 26 37.41 31.23 5.49
CA TRP A 26 36.10 30.86 6.06
C TRP A 26 34.97 30.88 5.02
N ARG A 27 35.07 31.75 4.01
CA ARG A 27 34.09 31.79 2.90
C ARG A 27 34.10 30.51 2.08
N LYS A 28 35.25 29.90 1.78
CA LYS A 28 35.34 28.64 1.03
C LYS A 28 34.80 27.46 1.83
N VAL A 29 35.05 27.46 3.15
CA VAL A 29 34.53 26.43 4.06
C VAL A 29 33.03 26.58 4.24
N ALA A 30 32.50 27.79 4.38
CA ALA A 30 31.05 28.01 4.44
C ALA A 30 30.35 27.56 3.19
N VAL A 31 30.89 27.86 1.99
CA VAL A 31 30.31 27.37 0.71
C VAL A 31 30.36 25.85 0.62
N ALA A 32 31.48 25.21 1.00
CA ALA A 32 31.57 23.74 1.00
C ALA A 32 30.57 23.10 1.99
N ALA A 33 30.37 23.69 3.17
CA ALA A 33 29.38 23.21 4.14
C ALA A 33 27.94 23.32 3.60
N VAL A 34 27.59 24.45 2.95
CA VAL A 34 26.25 24.62 2.35
C VAL A 34 26.03 23.61 1.22
N VAL A 35 27.01 23.36 0.36
CA VAL A 35 26.94 22.36 -0.70
C VAL A 35 26.77 20.95 -0.13
N LEU A 36 27.51 20.60 0.91
CA LEU A 36 27.37 19.30 1.57
C LEU A 36 25.98 19.11 2.21
N VAL A 37 25.43 20.14 2.82
CA VAL A 37 24.07 20.09 3.39
C VAL A 37 23.03 19.95 2.26
N ALA A 38 23.15 20.72 1.18
CA ALA A 38 22.25 20.63 0.05
C ALA A 38 22.29 19.25 -0.65
N VAL A 39 23.50 18.67 -0.80
CA VAL A 39 23.67 17.31 -1.35
C VAL A 39 23.06 16.27 -0.42
N ASN A 40 23.25 16.39 0.92
CA ASN A 40 22.62 15.49 1.87
C ASN A 40 21.08 15.56 1.82
N ILE A 41 20.51 16.77 1.77
CA ILE A 41 19.04 16.97 1.64
C ILE A 41 18.56 16.35 0.32
N GLY A 42 19.28 16.54 -0.78
CA GLY A 42 18.97 15.95 -2.07
C GLY A 42 19.03 14.41 -2.06
N ILE A 43 20.05 13.83 -1.43
CA ILE A 43 20.18 12.38 -1.25
C ILE A 43 19.05 11.84 -0.36
N TRP A 44 18.73 12.50 0.74
CA TRP A 44 17.62 12.11 1.62
C TRP A 44 16.27 12.13 0.91
N GLY A 45 16.01 13.16 0.09
CA GLY A 45 14.79 13.22 -0.73
C GLY A 45 14.70 12.08 -1.75
N LEU A 46 15.79 11.81 -2.47
CA LEU A 46 15.83 10.76 -3.49
C LEU A 46 15.80 9.33 -2.90
N VAL A 47 16.44 9.11 -1.76
CA VAL A 47 16.50 7.80 -1.09
C VAL A 47 15.24 7.54 -0.27
N GLY A 48 14.71 8.57 0.40
CA GLY A 48 13.49 8.47 1.21
C GLY A 48 12.29 8.00 0.42
N ASP A 49 12.07 8.55 -0.78
CA ASP A 49 10.96 8.15 -1.65
C ASP A 49 11.14 6.71 -2.20
N ARG A 50 12.36 6.27 -2.46
CA ARG A 50 12.63 4.90 -2.96
C ARG A 50 12.50 3.83 -1.88
N VAL A 51 12.90 4.13 -0.65
CA VAL A 51 12.79 3.18 0.48
C VAL A 51 11.33 3.00 0.91
N SER A 52 10.53 4.08 0.86
CA SER A 52 9.10 3.99 1.22
C SER A 52 8.24 3.34 0.14
N ALA A 53 8.59 3.47 -1.15
CA ALA A 53 7.81 2.92 -2.26
C ALA A 53 7.90 1.38 -2.40
N GLY A 54 8.78 0.71 -1.65
CA GLY A 54 8.99 -0.74 -1.72
C GLY A 54 8.58 -1.53 -0.48
N ALA A 55 8.19 -0.89 0.63
CA ALA A 55 7.81 -1.57 1.85
C ALA A 55 6.31 -1.91 1.84
N TYR A 56 5.98 -3.19 2.10
CA TYR A 56 4.63 -3.69 2.20
C TYR A 56 4.36 -4.23 3.60
N ILE A 57 3.12 -4.07 4.05
CA ILE A 57 2.57 -4.71 5.24
C ILE A 57 1.62 -5.81 4.76
N THR A 58 1.65 -6.97 5.42
CA THR A 58 0.67 -8.03 5.20
C THR A 58 -0.07 -8.27 6.51
N LEU A 59 -1.38 -8.10 6.49
CA LEU A 59 -2.28 -8.52 7.54
C LEU A 59 -2.75 -9.93 7.23
N ASN A 60 -2.72 -10.79 8.23
CA ASN A 60 -3.26 -12.14 8.12
C ASN A 60 -4.28 -12.36 9.23
N SER A 61 -5.43 -12.89 8.87
CA SER A 61 -6.39 -13.47 9.81
C SER A 61 -6.20 -14.98 9.87
N ASN A 62 -6.54 -15.57 11.00
CA ASN A 62 -6.55 -17.03 11.17
C ASN A 62 -7.99 -17.56 11.17
N ALA A 63 -8.15 -18.88 11.33
CA ALA A 63 -9.46 -19.54 11.37
C ALA A 63 -10.36 -19.08 12.52
N GLU A 64 -9.80 -18.46 13.55
CA GLU A 64 -10.54 -18.12 14.78
C GLU A 64 -10.95 -16.65 14.85
N LYS A 65 -10.20 -15.74 14.18
CA LYS A 65 -10.36 -14.29 14.36
C LYS A 65 -10.48 -13.55 13.05
N LYS A 66 -11.48 -12.68 13.02
CA LYS A 66 -11.55 -11.55 12.09
C LYS A 66 -10.59 -10.45 12.54
N VAL A 67 -10.09 -9.69 11.61
CA VAL A 67 -9.18 -8.56 11.86
C VAL A 67 -9.81 -7.28 11.34
N GLU A 68 -9.97 -6.30 12.22
CA GLU A 68 -10.31 -4.93 11.85
C GLU A 68 -9.03 -4.10 11.81
N TYR A 69 -8.87 -3.33 10.74
CA TYR A 69 -7.70 -2.49 10.55
C TYR A 69 -8.03 -1.22 9.77
N THR A 70 -7.42 -0.10 10.18
CA THR A 70 -7.50 1.16 9.42
C THR A 70 -6.23 1.35 8.61
N LEU A 71 -6.38 1.44 7.29
CA LEU A 71 -5.30 1.64 6.35
C LEU A 71 -4.72 3.06 6.42
N PRO A 72 -3.52 3.33 5.85
CA PRO A 72 -2.87 4.65 5.90
C PRO A 72 -3.67 5.80 5.28
N ASP A 73 -4.65 5.52 4.42
CA ASP A 73 -5.54 6.49 3.79
C ASP A 73 -6.84 6.75 4.58
N GLY A 74 -7.02 6.08 5.74
CA GLY A 74 -8.23 6.16 6.54
C GLY A 74 -9.32 5.17 6.14
N THR A 75 -9.09 4.30 5.15
CA THR A 75 -9.99 3.20 4.78
C THR A 75 -10.06 2.18 5.91
N SER A 76 -11.27 1.81 6.36
CA SER A 76 -11.49 0.71 7.30
C SER A 76 -11.64 -0.61 6.53
N VAL A 77 -10.96 -1.64 7.00
CA VAL A 77 -11.01 -2.99 6.44
C VAL A 77 -11.34 -3.98 7.54
N PHE A 78 -12.33 -4.81 7.29
CA PHE A 78 -12.66 -5.97 8.10
C PHE A 78 -12.25 -7.21 7.30
N LEU A 79 -11.25 -7.91 7.78
CA LEU A 79 -10.70 -9.09 7.14
C LEU A 79 -11.33 -10.34 7.76
N ASN A 80 -11.98 -11.16 6.95
CA ASN A 80 -12.61 -12.40 7.40
C ASN A 80 -11.54 -13.47 7.71
N ARG A 81 -11.98 -14.61 8.20
CA ARG A 81 -11.10 -15.75 8.58
C ARG A 81 -10.31 -16.26 7.38
N ASN A 82 -9.10 -16.76 7.65
CA ASN A 82 -8.20 -17.34 6.64
C ASN A 82 -7.92 -16.42 5.44
N SER A 83 -7.88 -15.12 5.69
CA SER A 83 -7.68 -14.11 4.65
C SER A 83 -6.39 -13.33 4.87
N SER A 84 -5.82 -12.83 3.80
CA SER A 84 -4.64 -11.98 3.83
C SER A 84 -4.85 -10.71 3.00
N LEU A 85 -4.41 -9.57 3.55
CA LEU A 85 -4.42 -8.28 2.87
C LEU A 85 -3.01 -7.70 2.87
N ARG A 86 -2.48 -7.46 1.68
CA ARG A 86 -1.18 -6.85 1.48
C ARG A 86 -1.33 -5.45 0.91
N PHE A 87 -0.72 -4.46 1.56
CA PHE A 87 -0.73 -3.06 1.12
C PHE A 87 0.62 -2.38 1.36
N PRO A 88 0.97 -1.33 0.60
CA PRO A 88 2.22 -0.61 0.78
C PRO A 88 2.13 0.31 2.00
N VAL A 89 3.25 0.54 2.69
CA VAL A 89 3.35 1.52 3.78
C VAL A 89 2.98 2.93 3.30
N LYS A 90 3.29 3.25 2.04
CA LYS A 90 2.93 4.49 1.37
C LYS A 90 2.37 4.19 -0.01
N TYR A 91 1.14 4.61 -0.26
CA TYR A 91 0.51 4.45 -1.56
C TYR A 91 1.23 5.25 -2.65
N ALA A 92 1.15 4.76 -3.89
CA ALA A 92 1.61 5.48 -5.07
C ALA A 92 0.93 6.85 -5.20
N LYS A 93 1.42 7.70 -6.09
CA LYS A 93 0.91 9.07 -6.21
C LYS A 93 -0.51 9.12 -6.79
N ASP A 94 -0.83 8.20 -7.67
CA ASP A 94 -2.02 8.15 -8.52
C ASP A 94 -3.04 7.07 -8.16
N SER A 95 -2.72 6.18 -7.21
CA SER A 95 -3.60 5.09 -6.82
C SER A 95 -3.31 4.55 -5.42
N ARG A 96 -4.31 3.88 -4.80
CA ARG A 96 -4.25 3.20 -3.52
C ARG A 96 -4.46 1.70 -3.75
N CYS A 97 -3.40 0.98 -4.10
CA CYS A 97 -3.50 -0.43 -4.44
C CYS A 97 -3.28 -1.33 -3.22
N VAL A 98 -4.14 -2.33 -3.07
CA VAL A 98 -4.01 -3.41 -2.10
C VAL A 98 -4.21 -4.75 -2.81
N LYS A 99 -3.66 -5.83 -2.24
CA LYS A 99 -3.86 -7.19 -2.73
C LYS A 99 -4.56 -8.02 -1.67
N LEU A 100 -5.67 -8.64 -2.05
CA LEU A 100 -6.49 -9.50 -1.20
C LEU A 100 -6.39 -10.96 -1.67
N ASP A 101 -6.22 -11.88 -0.72
CA ASP A 101 -6.50 -13.30 -0.85
C ASP A 101 -7.43 -13.67 0.31
N GLY A 102 -8.64 -14.08 -0.01
CA GLY A 102 -9.68 -14.35 0.97
C GLY A 102 -10.88 -13.42 0.88
N GLU A 103 -11.50 -13.12 2.03
CA GLU A 103 -12.68 -12.26 2.11
C GLU A 103 -12.43 -11.04 3.00
N ALA A 104 -12.84 -9.87 2.49
CA ALA A 104 -12.77 -8.62 3.22
C ALA A 104 -13.92 -7.67 2.87
N TYR A 105 -14.40 -6.98 3.89
CA TYR A 105 -15.29 -5.84 3.75
C TYR A 105 -14.48 -4.54 3.87
N PHE A 106 -14.77 -3.60 2.97
CA PHE A 106 -14.08 -2.32 2.87
C PHE A 106 -15.05 -1.16 3.04
N GLU A 107 -14.70 -0.22 3.91
CA GLU A 107 -15.27 1.12 3.96
C GLU A 107 -14.19 2.11 3.48
N VAL A 108 -14.21 2.38 2.18
CA VAL A 108 -13.14 3.14 1.54
C VAL A 108 -13.31 4.62 1.79
N ALA A 109 -12.26 5.28 2.28
CA ALA A 109 -12.19 6.72 2.42
C ALA A 109 -12.36 7.40 1.06
N HIS A 110 -13.26 8.39 0.97
CA HIS A 110 -13.59 9.06 -0.29
C HIS A 110 -12.42 9.92 -0.77
N ASP A 111 -11.93 9.61 -1.96
CA ASP A 111 -10.89 10.37 -2.66
C ASP A 111 -11.07 10.18 -4.19
N PRO A 112 -11.70 11.16 -4.88
CA PRO A 112 -11.98 11.06 -6.31
C PRO A 112 -10.75 11.18 -7.19
N ASP A 113 -9.67 11.80 -6.69
CA ASP A 113 -8.44 12.01 -7.45
C ASP A 113 -7.48 10.81 -7.36
N LYS A 114 -7.72 9.91 -6.38
CA LYS A 114 -6.84 8.78 -6.12
C LYS A 114 -7.62 7.48 -5.88
N PRO A 115 -7.94 6.74 -6.95
CA PRO A 115 -8.72 5.50 -6.86
C PRO A 115 -8.13 4.49 -5.88
N PHE A 116 -9.00 3.81 -5.13
CA PHE A 116 -8.66 2.64 -4.34
C PHE A 116 -8.87 1.39 -5.20
N VAL A 117 -7.88 0.51 -5.24
CA VAL A 117 -7.87 -0.66 -6.12
C VAL A 117 -7.56 -1.91 -5.31
N VAL A 118 -8.52 -2.85 -5.29
CA VAL A 118 -8.30 -4.19 -4.73
C VAL A 118 -7.95 -5.14 -5.87
N MET A 119 -6.80 -5.77 -5.79
CA MET A 119 -6.36 -6.81 -6.71
C MET A 119 -6.47 -8.17 -6.03
N THR A 120 -6.87 -9.20 -6.77
CA THR A 120 -6.97 -10.58 -6.29
C THR A 120 -6.13 -11.51 -7.17
N ASP A 121 -5.85 -12.72 -6.67
CA ASP A 121 -5.16 -13.75 -7.46
C ASP A 121 -6.05 -14.40 -8.54
N ASN A 122 -7.35 -14.10 -8.51
CA ASN A 122 -8.35 -14.59 -9.49
C ASN A 122 -8.55 -13.62 -10.67
N ASP A 123 -7.54 -12.78 -10.98
CA ASP A 123 -7.56 -11.79 -12.06
C ASP A 123 -8.69 -10.73 -11.96
N LEU A 124 -9.25 -10.54 -10.76
CA LEU A 124 -10.17 -9.43 -10.51
C LEU A 124 -9.42 -8.20 -10.05
N GLN A 125 -9.80 -7.07 -10.61
CA GLN A 125 -9.37 -5.75 -10.18
C GLN A 125 -10.60 -4.90 -9.88
N ILE A 126 -10.81 -4.57 -8.61
CA ILE A 126 -11.96 -3.80 -8.12
C ILE A 126 -11.52 -2.37 -7.86
N ARG A 127 -12.10 -1.40 -8.55
CA ARG A 127 -11.75 0.02 -8.47
C ARG A 127 -12.91 0.84 -7.93
N VAL A 128 -12.62 1.68 -6.91
CA VAL A 128 -13.60 2.54 -6.23
C VAL A 128 -13.00 3.90 -5.87
N LEU A 129 -13.85 4.88 -5.57
CA LEU A 129 -13.44 6.24 -5.15
C LEU A 129 -13.85 6.57 -3.71
N GLY A 130 -14.79 5.80 -3.12
CA GLY A 130 -15.32 5.97 -1.77
C GLY A 130 -16.61 5.17 -1.67
N THR A 131 -16.52 3.93 -1.21
CA THR A 131 -17.52 2.89 -1.45
C THR A 131 -17.48 1.90 -0.30
N LYS A 132 -18.64 1.33 0.05
CA LYS A 132 -18.75 0.21 0.98
C LYS A 132 -19.08 -1.05 0.19
N PHE A 133 -18.21 -2.04 0.25
CA PHE A 133 -18.34 -3.26 -0.52
C PHE A 133 -17.63 -4.44 0.14
N ASN A 134 -18.07 -5.65 -0.19
CA ASN A 134 -17.42 -6.90 0.20
C ASN A 134 -16.80 -7.58 -1.01
N VAL A 135 -15.66 -8.21 -0.80
CA VAL A 135 -14.98 -9.05 -1.80
C VAL A 135 -14.67 -10.39 -1.17
N GLU A 136 -15.14 -11.47 -1.80
CA GLU A 136 -14.76 -12.85 -1.48
C GLU A 136 -14.00 -13.41 -2.68
N ALA A 137 -12.71 -13.67 -2.53
CA ALA A 137 -11.81 -14.10 -3.58
C ALA A 137 -10.63 -14.91 -3.02
N TYR A 138 -10.92 -16.11 -2.52
CA TYR A 138 -9.88 -17.05 -2.09
C TYR A 138 -9.18 -17.64 -3.32
N ALA A 139 -7.86 -17.67 -3.33
CA ALA A 139 -7.08 -18.20 -4.45
C ALA A 139 -7.37 -19.68 -4.75
N ALA A 140 -7.79 -20.44 -3.74
CA ALA A 140 -8.15 -21.85 -3.87
C ALA A 140 -9.57 -22.08 -4.40
N ASP A 141 -10.44 -21.06 -4.40
CA ASP A 141 -11.84 -21.18 -4.79
C ASP A 141 -12.02 -20.95 -6.29
N SER A 142 -12.98 -21.68 -6.87
CA SER A 142 -13.37 -21.52 -8.26
C SER A 142 -14.35 -20.36 -8.51
N ILE A 143 -14.84 -19.73 -7.44
CA ILE A 143 -15.79 -18.62 -7.53
C ILE A 143 -15.25 -17.46 -6.71
N ALA A 144 -15.23 -16.27 -7.33
CA ALA A 144 -14.99 -15.01 -6.65
C ALA A 144 -16.26 -14.14 -6.72
N GLN A 145 -16.50 -13.35 -5.68
CA GLN A 145 -17.72 -12.55 -5.54
C GLN A 145 -17.38 -11.14 -5.10
N VAL A 146 -18.14 -10.18 -5.62
CA VAL A 146 -18.09 -8.78 -5.20
C VAL A 146 -19.51 -8.34 -4.90
N PHE A 147 -19.77 -7.84 -3.71
CA PHE A 147 -21.06 -7.30 -3.31
C PHE A 147 -20.95 -5.80 -3.00
N LEU A 148 -21.83 -4.99 -3.57
CA LEU A 148 -21.82 -3.54 -3.39
C LEU A 148 -22.95 -3.09 -2.46
N LEU A 149 -22.57 -2.46 -1.33
CA LEU A 149 -23.53 -1.88 -0.39
C LEU A 149 -23.83 -0.41 -0.69
N GLU A 150 -22.79 0.40 -0.88
CA GLU A 150 -22.93 1.85 -1.03
C GLU A 150 -21.87 2.39 -2.00
N GLY A 151 -22.27 3.31 -2.87
CA GLY A 151 -21.38 3.98 -3.80
C GLY A 151 -21.39 3.38 -5.21
N ARG A 152 -20.22 3.23 -5.83
CA ARG A 152 -20.04 2.63 -7.16
C ARG A 152 -18.77 1.82 -7.20
N VAL A 153 -18.82 0.70 -7.88
CA VAL A 153 -17.68 -0.19 -8.10
C VAL A 153 -17.51 -0.44 -9.59
N SER A 154 -16.26 -0.35 -10.05
CA SER A 154 -15.85 -0.87 -11.36
C SER A 154 -15.04 -2.14 -11.16
N VAL A 155 -15.49 -3.24 -11.71
CA VAL A 155 -14.78 -4.52 -11.67
C VAL A 155 -14.21 -4.81 -13.06
N ASP A 156 -12.88 -4.89 -13.12
CA ASP A 156 -12.15 -5.35 -14.30
C ASP A 156 -11.78 -6.83 -14.08
N ILE A 157 -12.12 -7.68 -15.05
CA ILE A 157 -11.81 -9.10 -15.04
C ILE A 157 -10.89 -9.37 -16.23
N GLY A 158 -9.63 -9.73 -15.93
CA GLY A 158 -8.64 -10.12 -16.92
C GLY A 158 -8.97 -11.51 -17.48
N ASP A 159 -8.90 -11.64 -18.82
CA ASP A 159 -8.94 -12.93 -19.49
C ASP A 159 -7.78 -12.95 -20.49
N ASN A 160 -6.89 -13.93 -20.33
CA ASN A 160 -5.72 -14.10 -21.20
C ASN A 160 -6.08 -14.33 -22.68
N SER A 161 -7.35 -14.68 -22.97
CA SER A 161 -7.83 -15.00 -24.32
C SER A 161 -8.76 -13.96 -24.93
N SER A 162 -9.50 -13.18 -24.11
CA SER A 162 -10.60 -12.31 -24.57
C SER A 162 -10.42 -10.84 -24.21
N GLY A 163 -9.32 -10.50 -23.51
CA GLY A 163 -9.05 -9.13 -23.03
C GLY A 163 -9.71 -8.83 -21.69
N VAL A 164 -9.72 -7.54 -21.30
CA VAL A 164 -10.32 -7.10 -20.04
C VAL A 164 -11.80 -6.79 -20.23
N ARG A 165 -12.65 -7.42 -19.41
CA ARG A 165 -14.09 -7.11 -19.34
C ARG A 165 -14.35 -6.22 -18.14
N ASN A 166 -15.03 -5.09 -18.34
CA ASN A 166 -15.37 -4.13 -17.31
C ASN A 166 -16.84 -4.17 -16.96
N TYR A 167 -17.15 -4.19 -15.67
CA TYR A 167 -18.49 -4.19 -15.11
C TYR A 167 -18.63 -3.03 -14.12
N LEU A 168 -19.67 -2.21 -14.32
CA LEU A 168 -20.03 -1.17 -13.37
C LEU A 168 -21.18 -1.68 -12.51
N MET A 169 -21.01 -1.61 -11.18
CA MET A 169 -21.98 -2.06 -10.21
C MET A 169 -22.64 -0.88 -9.51
N THR A 170 -23.94 -1.05 -9.21
CA THR A 170 -24.76 -0.18 -8.37
C THR A 170 -25.11 -0.87 -7.05
N PRO A 171 -25.52 -0.12 -6.00
CA PRO A 171 -25.86 -0.69 -4.69
C PRO A 171 -26.86 -1.84 -4.80
N SER A 172 -26.70 -2.86 -3.94
CA SER A 172 -27.45 -4.11 -3.88
C SER A 172 -27.14 -5.10 -5.02
N GLU A 173 -26.14 -4.84 -5.85
CA GLU A 173 -25.70 -5.80 -6.85
C GLU A 173 -24.59 -6.71 -6.32
N GLU A 174 -24.66 -7.98 -6.75
CA GLU A 174 -23.63 -9.02 -6.56
C GLU A 174 -23.09 -9.44 -7.92
N LEU A 175 -21.77 -9.36 -8.10
CA LEU A 175 -21.05 -9.93 -9.21
C LEU A 175 -20.42 -11.26 -8.76
N ARG A 176 -20.77 -12.35 -9.47
CA ARG A 176 -20.15 -13.68 -9.28
C ARG A 176 -19.34 -14.04 -10.52
N TYR A 177 -18.09 -14.36 -10.29
CA TYR A 177 -17.16 -14.79 -11.33
C TYR A 177 -16.69 -16.21 -11.08
N ASN A 178 -16.97 -17.10 -12.03
CA ASN A 178 -16.42 -18.45 -12.01
C ASN A 178 -15.06 -18.44 -12.74
N VAL A 179 -14.00 -18.57 -11.97
CA VAL A 179 -12.61 -18.49 -12.44
C VAL A 179 -12.29 -19.59 -13.46
N SER A 180 -12.84 -20.81 -13.25
CA SER A 180 -12.55 -21.97 -14.10
C SER A 180 -13.25 -21.91 -15.44
N SER A 181 -14.50 -21.41 -15.49
CA SER A 181 -15.31 -21.36 -16.73
C SER A 181 -15.30 -19.98 -17.39
N GLY A 182 -14.80 -18.94 -16.72
CA GLY A 182 -14.87 -17.56 -17.19
C GLY A 182 -16.28 -16.96 -17.19
N GLN A 183 -17.27 -17.67 -16.61
CA GLN A 183 -18.65 -17.19 -16.54
C GLN A 183 -18.80 -16.11 -15.49
N ILE A 184 -19.58 -15.08 -15.83
CA ILE A 184 -19.89 -13.95 -14.97
C ILE A 184 -21.39 -13.82 -14.87
N ALA A 185 -21.89 -13.66 -13.65
CA ALA A 185 -23.29 -13.35 -13.36
C ALA A 185 -23.34 -12.08 -12.52
N LEU A 186 -24.10 -11.09 -12.97
CA LEU A 186 -24.48 -9.91 -12.20
C LEU A 186 -25.93 -10.11 -11.76
N ARG A 187 -26.18 -10.00 -10.46
CA ARG A 187 -27.51 -10.16 -9.85
C ARG A 187 -27.79 -8.96 -8.94
N GLU A 188 -29.04 -8.55 -8.92
CA GLU A 188 -29.54 -7.65 -7.91
C GLU A 188 -30.21 -8.49 -6.82
N ASP A 189 -29.67 -8.44 -5.60
CA ASP A 189 -30.28 -9.10 -4.44
C ASP A 189 -30.29 -8.12 -3.26
N PRO A 190 -31.44 -7.46 -3.03
CA PRO A 190 -31.58 -6.47 -1.95
C PRO A 190 -31.56 -7.11 -0.55
N PHE A 191 -31.57 -8.45 -0.46
CA PHE A 191 -31.64 -9.16 0.81
C PHE A 191 -30.34 -9.87 1.20
N VAL A 192 -29.36 -9.95 0.32
CA VAL A 192 -28.03 -10.51 0.61
C VAL A 192 -27.06 -9.35 0.78
N SER A 193 -26.62 -9.14 2.00
CA SER A 193 -25.66 -8.06 2.28
C SER A 193 -24.23 -8.47 2.01
N GLY A 194 -23.94 -9.76 1.87
CA GLY A 194 -22.57 -10.30 1.72
C GLY A 194 -21.66 -9.97 2.91
N ILE A 195 -22.24 -9.47 4.02
CA ILE A 195 -21.51 -9.05 5.24
C ILE A 195 -22.04 -9.71 6.50
N GLU A 196 -22.89 -10.72 6.38
CA GLU A 196 -23.48 -11.46 7.52
C GLU A 196 -22.40 -12.06 8.42
N TRP A 197 -21.27 -12.40 7.84
CA TRP A 197 -20.12 -12.90 8.58
C TRP A 197 -19.56 -11.87 9.59
N MET A 198 -19.82 -10.57 9.40
CA MET A 198 -19.38 -9.54 10.33
C MET A 198 -20.08 -9.64 11.68
N ASP A 199 -21.36 -10.02 11.68
CA ASP A 199 -22.19 -10.16 12.88
C ASP A 199 -22.23 -11.59 13.42
N ASN A 200 -21.40 -12.51 12.91
CA ASN A 200 -21.46 -13.96 13.17
C ASN A 200 -22.84 -14.57 12.85
N THR A 201 -23.58 -13.97 11.96
CA THR A 201 -24.89 -14.44 11.51
C THR A 201 -24.71 -15.16 10.19
N PHE A 202 -25.20 -16.40 10.10
CA PHE A 202 -25.24 -17.16 8.86
C PHE A 202 -26.66 -17.10 8.31
N VAL A 203 -26.83 -16.54 7.13
CA VAL A 203 -28.10 -16.52 6.42
C VAL A 203 -28.00 -17.52 5.27
N PHE A 204 -28.69 -18.64 5.38
CA PHE A 204 -28.81 -19.65 4.34
C PHE A 204 -30.20 -19.55 3.73
N ARG A 205 -30.28 -19.17 2.45
CA ARG A 205 -31.55 -19.15 1.69
C ARG A 205 -31.36 -20.01 0.44
N ASP A 206 -32.24 -20.99 0.29
CA ASP A 206 -32.23 -21.93 -0.84
C ASP A 206 -30.84 -22.53 -1.14
N THR A 207 -29.98 -22.59 -0.11
CA THR A 207 -28.61 -23.07 -0.22
C THR A 207 -28.62 -24.59 -0.07
N PRO A 208 -28.05 -25.35 -1.00
CA PRO A 208 -27.93 -26.79 -0.86
C PRO A 208 -27.17 -27.18 0.41
N PHE A 209 -27.66 -28.18 1.13
CA PHE A 209 -27.10 -28.61 2.43
C PHE A 209 -25.57 -28.85 2.41
N PRO A 210 -24.95 -29.41 1.36
CA PRO A 210 -23.49 -29.53 1.30
C PRO A 210 -22.75 -28.18 1.32
N GLU A 211 -23.35 -27.13 0.78
CA GLU A 211 -22.77 -25.77 0.81
C GLU A 211 -22.94 -25.10 2.17
N VAL A 212 -24.04 -25.38 2.87
CA VAL A 212 -24.23 -24.96 4.26
C VAL A 212 -23.13 -25.51 5.18
N ILE A 213 -22.83 -26.83 5.04
CA ILE A 213 -21.77 -27.48 5.83
C ILE A 213 -20.39 -26.90 5.55
N ARG A 214 -20.13 -26.48 4.31
CA ARG A 214 -18.85 -25.87 3.95
C ARG A 214 -18.65 -24.48 4.54
N ARG A 215 -19.73 -23.76 4.83
CA ARG A 215 -19.69 -22.39 5.39
C ARG A 215 -19.73 -22.34 6.92
N LEU A 216 -20.07 -23.43 7.59
CA LEU A 216 -20.02 -23.60 9.06
C LEU A 216 -18.63 -24.00 9.52
#